data_3c1c7e60532f25e63da94c118aa8f12c
#
_entry.id   3c1c7e60532f25e63da94c118aa8f12c
#
_cell.length_a   1.000
_cell.length_b   1.000
_cell.length_c   1.000
_cell.angle_alpha   90.00
_cell.angle_beta   90.00
_cell.angle_gamma   90.00
#
_symmetry.space_group_name_H-M   'P 1'
#
loop_
_entity.id
_entity.type
_entity.pdbx_description
1 polymer ?
#
loop_
_entity_poly.entity_id
_entity_poly.type
_entity_poly.pdbx_seq_one_letter_code
_entity_poly.pdbx_strand_id
1 'polypeptide(L)'
;MFKYLYPLLLAITVSFFVGCSSNTKHTETYFGGKIINPKSDYVVLYSMDKVIDTMYLAKDNTFLVKLESVNEGLYYFMHGNENQYIYLEPQDSLMLRLNAWSFDESMVFAGKGAERNNILIDCFLEDEKDNRMFYKLNHLEANEFQRKIDSLLELKLATYEEYVSKHPNETNGFIQILKIALTHPIYARIERYPIAHVKNKNKTEFHTIDSSFYNHRKIIPIDNDSLLYYPPYSKYVRNFLYNTTYSLGHKPMSNEYSSDFTIDLLKTIDHSITSKKSKNAFLKQTVIGHFYRKSSCDVNKKAFNTYFNLSTSAKDKLLVEQLLSDCMSFRKGQRIVDFMITDFNNGSNSIKKLTKNKNSLLLFWNPSYITTDYISSRINYLSQKFPDIQFIQIKIDCSIKDRIHQLDIKNQFFINSNNSANKFLTSKMPRTIILNRKGVITNGFASIASKKIHTELKSLSKY
;
A
#
# COMPACT_ATOMS: atom_id res chain seq x y z
N MET A 1 76.14 -14.34 -34.10
CA MET A 1 75.25 -13.16 -34.11
C MET A 1 73.80 -13.50 -33.73
N PHE A 2 73.57 -14.55 -32.94
CA PHE A 2 72.22 -14.99 -32.51
C PHE A 2 72.02 -15.17 -31.00
N LYS A 3 73.02 -14.80 -30.17
CA LYS A 3 72.94 -14.99 -28.71
C LYS A 3 72.32 -13.83 -27.91
N TYR A 4 71.97 -12.73 -28.55
CA TYR A 4 71.43 -11.55 -27.86
C TYR A 4 69.99 -11.19 -28.29
N LEU A 5 69.36 -11.99 -29.15
CA LEU A 5 67.96 -11.76 -29.60
C LEU A 5 66.92 -12.34 -28.62
N TYR A 6 67.28 -13.39 -27.88
CA TYR A 6 66.30 -14.04 -26.95
C TYR A 6 65.95 -13.23 -25.70
N PRO A 7 66.91 -12.50 -25.04
CA PRO A 7 66.51 -11.70 -23.90
C PRO A 7 65.65 -10.46 -24.27
N LEU A 8 65.79 -9.96 -25.51
CA LEU A 8 65.02 -8.82 -25.95
C LEU A 8 63.57 -9.20 -26.28
N LEU A 9 63.32 -10.42 -26.81
CA LEU A 9 61.99 -10.95 -27.05
C LEU A 9 61.25 -11.30 -25.76
N LEU A 10 61.99 -11.76 -24.74
CA LEU A 10 61.41 -12.08 -23.40
C LEU A 10 61.04 -10.79 -22.64
N ALA A 11 61.82 -9.71 -22.82
CA ALA A 11 61.50 -8.40 -22.21
C ALA A 11 60.24 -7.73 -22.85
N ILE A 12 60.02 -7.95 -24.16
CA ILE A 12 58.84 -7.42 -24.86
C ILE A 12 57.54 -8.19 -24.51
N THR A 13 57.65 -9.51 -24.24
CA THR A 13 56.47 -10.32 -23.83
C THR A 13 56.02 -10.07 -22.39
N VAL A 14 56.92 -9.65 -21.49
CA VAL A 14 56.59 -9.31 -20.09
C VAL A 14 55.90 -7.92 -20.01
N SER A 15 56.17 -7.01 -20.97
CA SER A 15 55.58 -5.65 -20.98
C SER A 15 54.10 -5.62 -21.39
N PHE A 16 53.54 -6.70 -21.93
CA PHE A 16 52.12 -6.75 -22.33
C PHE A 16 51.15 -7.26 -21.27
N PHE A 17 51.66 -7.67 -20.09
CA PHE A 17 50.80 -8.12 -18.97
C PHE A 17 50.62 -7.10 -17.85
N VAL A 18 51.10 -5.87 -18.00
CA VAL A 18 50.69 -4.76 -17.16
C VAL A 18 49.42 -4.14 -17.79
N GLY A 19 48.42 -4.98 -18.01
CA GLY A 19 47.06 -4.54 -18.34
C GLY A 19 46.46 -3.82 -17.15
N CYS A 20 46.16 -2.55 -17.32
CA CYS A 20 45.42 -1.71 -16.42
C CYS A 20 44.28 -2.45 -15.71
N SER A 21 44.43 -2.83 -14.49
CA SER A 21 43.35 -2.81 -13.55
C SER A 21 43.19 -1.35 -13.09
N SER A 22 42.61 -0.50 -13.90
CA SER A 22 41.99 0.72 -13.40
C SER A 22 40.86 0.26 -12.47
N ASN A 23 41.19 0.07 -11.20
CA ASN A 23 40.19 0.13 -10.13
C ASN A 23 39.65 1.56 -10.10
N THR A 24 38.87 1.92 -11.10
CA THR A 24 37.96 3.02 -10.99
C THR A 24 36.99 2.59 -9.88
N LYS A 25 37.22 3.02 -8.65
CA LYS A 25 36.22 2.98 -7.59
C LYS A 25 35.00 3.68 -8.17
N HIS A 26 34.01 2.90 -8.61
CA HIS A 26 32.71 3.43 -8.97
C HIS A 26 32.17 4.10 -7.70
N THR A 27 32.24 5.42 -7.63
CA THR A 27 31.71 6.22 -6.52
C THR A 27 30.21 6.50 -6.72
N GLU A 28 29.67 6.07 -7.82
CA GLU A 28 28.33 6.38 -8.30
C GLU A 28 27.39 5.20 -8.09
N THR A 29 26.16 5.51 -7.69
CA THR A 29 25.11 4.51 -7.53
C THR A 29 24.21 4.52 -8.75
N TYR A 30 23.88 3.35 -9.28
CA TYR A 30 23.02 3.19 -10.44
C TYR A 30 21.82 2.30 -10.09
N PHE A 31 20.65 2.70 -10.58
CA PHE A 31 19.46 1.87 -10.60
C PHE A 31 18.88 1.82 -12.00
N GLY A 32 18.59 0.62 -12.49
CA GLY A 32 18.08 0.47 -13.85
C GLY A 32 17.51 -0.92 -14.12
N GLY A 33 17.21 -1.19 -15.39
CA GLY A 33 16.74 -2.50 -15.77
C GLY A 33 15.91 -2.54 -17.04
N LYS A 34 15.19 -3.66 -17.21
CA LYS A 34 14.29 -3.92 -18.33
C LYS A 34 12.94 -4.44 -17.87
N ILE A 35 11.87 -3.83 -18.36
CA ILE A 35 10.49 -4.23 -18.07
C ILE A 35 9.88 -4.86 -19.31
N ILE A 36 9.48 -6.12 -19.22
CA ILE A 36 8.75 -6.85 -20.26
C ILE A 36 7.27 -6.56 -20.09
N ASN A 37 6.55 -6.32 -21.19
CA ASN A 37 5.12 -5.97 -21.20
C ASN A 37 4.79 -4.79 -20.26
N PRO A 38 5.43 -3.62 -20.42
CA PRO A 38 5.26 -2.50 -19.49
C PRO A 38 3.81 -2.00 -19.44
N LYS A 39 3.34 -1.66 -18.25
CA LYS A 39 2.01 -1.06 -17.98
C LYS A 39 2.06 0.48 -17.96
N SER A 40 3.25 1.06 -17.96
CA SER A 40 3.54 2.49 -17.94
C SER A 40 4.78 2.77 -18.79
N ASP A 41 4.97 4.00 -19.21
CA ASP A 41 6.16 4.48 -19.92
C ASP A 41 7.28 4.96 -18.98
N TYR A 42 7.11 4.78 -17.67
CA TYR A 42 8.08 5.19 -16.66
C TYR A 42 8.11 4.27 -15.43
N VAL A 43 9.20 4.38 -14.67
CA VAL A 43 9.41 3.82 -13.34
C VAL A 43 9.66 4.98 -12.38
N VAL A 44 9.07 4.97 -11.19
CA VAL A 44 9.31 5.99 -10.16
C VAL A 44 10.01 5.35 -8.97
N LEU A 45 11.13 5.93 -8.56
CA LEU A 45 11.87 5.51 -7.36
C LEU A 45 11.48 6.43 -6.18
N TYR A 46 11.22 5.81 -5.04
CA TYR A 46 10.85 6.49 -3.79
C TYR A 46 11.79 6.13 -2.64
N SER A 47 12.01 7.10 -1.76
CA SER A 47 12.51 6.87 -0.41
C SER A 47 11.45 7.34 0.59
N MET A 48 10.92 6.42 1.39
CA MET A 48 9.77 6.65 2.27
C MET A 48 8.55 7.18 1.46
N ASP A 49 8.16 8.46 1.65
CA ASP A 49 7.06 9.14 0.97
C ASP A 49 7.50 10.16 -0.09
N LYS A 50 8.82 10.19 -0.39
CA LYS A 50 9.41 11.17 -1.32
C LYS A 50 9.80 10.48 -2.63
N VAL A 51 9.41 11.10 -3.74
CA VAL A 51 9.95 10.76 -5.06
C VAL A 51 11.43 11.12 -5.10
N ILE A 52 12.28 10.17 -5.44
CA ILE A 52 13.71 10.36 -5.67
C ILE A 52 13.94 10.67 -7.13
N ASP A 53 13.37 9.85 -8.04
CA ASP A 53 13.49 10.05 -9.48
C ASP A 53 12.33 9.42 -10.24
N THR A 54 12.10 9.89 -11.49
CA THR A 54 11.15 9.32 -12.45
C THR A 54 11.88 8.99 -13.74
N MET A 55 12.07 7.71 -14.00
CA MET A 55 12.85 7.16 -15.11
C MET A 55 11.94 6.73 -16.24
N TYR A 56 12.04 7.38 -17.41
CA TYR A 56 11.26 7.00 -18.59
C TYR A 56 11.88 5.79 -19.28
N LEU A 57 11.03 4.89 -19.77
CA LEU A 57 11.47 3.73 -20.53
C LEU A 57 11.95 4.12 -21.92
N ALA A 58 13.08 3.60 -22.34
CA ALA A 58 13.55 3.66 -23.71
C ALA A 58 12.68 2.80 -24.65
N LYS A 59 12.89 2.87 -25.97
CA LYS A 59 12.13 2.11 -26.98
C LYS A 59 12.18 0.58 -26.78
N ASP A 60 13.23 0.08 -26.18
CA ASP A 60 13.43 -1.34 -25.86
C ASP A 60 12.97 -1.72 -24.44
N ASN A 61 12.23 -0.81 -23.78
CA ASN A 61 11.71 -0.96 -22.41
C ASN A 61 12.80 -1.03 -21.34
N THR A 62 13.98 -0.49 -21.59
CA THR A 62 15.03 -0.32 -20.59
C THR A 62 14.96 1.07 -19.94
N PHE A 63 15.49 1.17 -18.72
CA PHE A 63 15.72 2.43 -18.02
C PHE A 63 17.01 2.36 -17.23
N LEU A 64 17.64 3.48 -16.98
CA LEU A 64 18.82 3.62 -16.16
C LEU A 64 18.89 5.02 -15.58
N VAL A 65 19.19 5.12 -14.30
CA VAL A 65 19.44 6.38 -13.63
C VAL A 65 20.73 6.29 -12.81
N LYS A 66 21.49 7.37 -12.83
CA LYS A 66 22.56 7.65 -11.91
C LYS A 66 21.99 8.44 -10.73
N LEU A 67 22.09 7.89 -9.54
CA LEU A 67 21.63 8.50 -8.31
C LEU A 67 22.79 9.29 -7.68
N GLU A 68 22.62 10.60 -7.53
CA GLU A 68 23.71 11.50 -7.08
C GLU A 68 24.05 11.36 -5.60
N SER A 69 23.05 11.03 -4.76
CA SER A 69 23.25 10.81 -3.33
C SER A 69 22.31 9.74 -2.81
N VAL A 70 22.85 8.55 -2.57
CA VAL A 70 22.12 7.44 -1.98
C VAL A 70 22.55 7.28 -0.54
N ASN A 71 21.61 7.33 0.39
CA ASN A 71 21.81 6.87 1.74
C ASN A 71 21.47 5.37 1.79
N GLU A 72 22.25 4.61 2.53
CA GLU A 72 21.97 3.21 2.80
C GLU A 72 20.54 3.07 3.37
N GLY A 73 19.76 2.16 2.80
CA GLY A 73 18.41 1.87 3.32
C GLY A 73 17.40 1.33 2.31
N LEU A 74 16.16 1.28 2.79
CA LEU A 74 15.02 0.84 2.00
C LEU A 74 14.51 1.95 1.08
N TYR A 75 14.35 1.58 -0.17
CA TYR A 75 13.66 2.32 -1.21
C TYR A 75 12.51 1.45 -1.72
N TYR A 76 11.63 2.01 -2.52
CA TYR A 76 10.73 1.22 -3.34
C TYR A 76 10.56 1.88 -4.70
N PHE A 77 10.32 1.07 -5.70
CA PHE A 77 9.99 1.57 -7.03
C PHE A 77 8.57 1.20 -7.41
N MET A 78 7.97 2.01 -8.27
CA MET A 78 6.64 1.78 -8.82
C MET A 78 6.69 1.72 -10.33
N HIS A 79 5.95 0.78 -10.91
CA HIS A 79 5.67 0.72 -12.34
C HIS A 79 4.19 0.37 -12.56
N GLY A 80 3.48 1.27 -13.23
CA GLY A 80 2.02 1.19 -13.28
C GLY A 80 1.40 1.33 -11.88
N ASN A 81 0.65 0.32 -11.45
CA ASN A 81 0.00 0.28 -10.13
C ASN A 81 0.70 -0.66 -9.13
N GLU A 82 1.83 -1.24 -9.53
CA GLU A 82 2.58 -2.21 -8.71
C GLU A 82 3.85 -1.58 -8.17
N ASN A 83 4.29 -2.03 -7.00
CA ASN A 83 5.51 -1.55 -6.37
C ASN A 83 6.23 -2.70 -5.66
N GLN A 84 7.56 -2.58 -5.56
CA GLN A 84 8.37 -3.48 -4.77
C GLN A 84 9.47 -2.73 -4.05
N TYR A 85 9.84 -3.22 -2.87
CA TYR A 85 10.90 -2.67 -2.03
C TYR A 85 12.25 -3.19 -2.48
N ILE A 86 13.24 -2.30 -2.45
CA ILE A 86 14.64 -2.60 -2.71
C ILE A 86 15.51 -1.98 -1.62
N TYR A 87 16.67 -2.58 -1.39
CA TYR A 87 17.68 -2.03 -0.52
C TYR A 87 18.85 -1.52 -1.36
N LEU A 88 19.18 -0.24 -1.20
CA LEU A 88 20.27 0.39 -1.91
C LEU A 88 21.34 0.87 -0.94
N GLU A 89 22.58 0.75 -1.36
CA GLU A 89 23.76 1.30 -0.70
C GLU A 89 24.52 2.22 -1.66
N PRO A 90 25.33 3.13 -1.13
CA PRO A 90 26.27 3.88 -1.94
C PRO A 90 27.16 2.95 -2.80
N GLN A 91 27.36 3.31 -4.06
CA GLN A 91 28.13 2.55 -5.04
C GLN A 91 27.47 1.23 -5.53
N ASP A 92 26.20 1.01 -5.25
CA ASP A 92 25.47 -0.09 -5.90
C ASP A 92 25.27 0.18 -7.40
N SER A 93 25.16 -0.90 -8.16
CA SER A 93 24.77 -0.87 -9.58
C SER A 93 23.67 -1.90 -9.80
N LEU A 94 22.50 -1.60 -9.24
CA LEU A 94 21.39 -2.54 -9.19
C LEU A 94 20.59 -2.50 -10.49
N MET A 95 20.56 -3.64 -11.20
CA MET A 95 19.79 -3.83 -12.42
C MET A 95 18.69 -4.85 -12.19
N LEU A 96 17.46 -4.52 -12.63
CA LEU A 96 16.34 -5.45 -12.54
C LEU A 96 15.86 -5.91 -13.91
N ARG A 97 15.26 -7.09 -13.94
CA ARG A 97 14.44 -7.58 -15.04
C ARG A 97 13.14 -8.11 -14.46
N LEU A 98 12.02 -7.65 -15.00
CA LEU A 98 10.70 -8.15 -14.62
C LEU A 98 9.75 -8.18 -15.83
N ASN A 99 8.68 -8.99 -15.72
CA ASN A 99 7.54 -8.98 -16.61
C ASN A 99 6.33 -8.38 -15.86
N ALA A 100 5.78 -7.26 -16.34
CA ALA A 100 4.69 -6.57 -15.65
C ALA A 100 3.36 -7.37 -15.55
N TRP A 101 3.23 -8.51 -16.24
CA TRP A 101 2.09 -9.42 -16.08
C TRP A 101 2.23 -10.37 -14.87
N SER A 102 3.47 -10.61 -14.41
CA SER A 102 3.81 -11.40 -13.22
C SER A 102 4.88 -10.63 -12.46
N PHE A 103 4.51 -9.48 -11.90
CA PHE A 103 5.43 -8.45 -11.46
C PHE A 103 6.46 -8.98 -10.45
N ASP A 104 5.98 -9.51 -9.33
CA ASP A 104 6.86 -9.98 -8.26
C ASP A 104 7.52 -11.33 -8.59
N GLU A 105 6.76 -12.29 -9.15
CA GLU A 105 7.24 -13.64 -9.43
C GLU A 105 8.30 -13.71 -10.53
N SER A 106 8.34 -12.70 -11.40
CA SER A 106 9.31 -12.64 -12.50
C SER A 106 10.50 -11.72 -12.22
N MET A 107 10.53 -11.08 -11.05
CA MET A 107 11.54 -10.10 -10.70
C MET A 107 12.87 -10.76 -10.34
N VAL A 108 13.93 -10.30 -11.00
CA VAL A 108 15.31 -10.75 -10.73
C VAL A 108 16.22 -9.55 -10.79
N PHE A 109 17.16 -9.49 -9.84
CA PHE A 109 18.16 -8.46 -9.77
C PHE A 109 19.54 -8.97 -10.19
N ALA A 110 20.35 -8.08 -10.79
CA ALA A 110 21.74 -8.31 -11.20
C ALA A 110 22.60 -7.10 -10.83
N GLY A 111 23.91 -7.27 -10.85
CA GLY A 111 24.89 -6.22 -10.49
C GLY A 111 25.18 -6.15 -8.99
N LYS A 112 25.88 -5.08 -8.58
CA LYS A 112 26.22 -4.88 -7.17
C LYS A 112 24.95 -4.51 -6.37
N GLY A 113 24.69 -5.23 -5.29
CA GLY A 113 23.46 -5.14 -4.50
C GLY A 113 22.40 -6.16 -4.90
N ALA A 114 22.61 -6.99 -5.93
CA ALA A 114 21.64 -7.95 -6.42
C ALA A 114 21.27 -9.03 -5.41
N GLU A 115 22.26 -9.61 -4.71
CA GLU A 115 22.04 -10.70 -3.74
C GLU A 115 21.12 -10.26 -2.61
N ARG A 116 21.30 -9.03 -2.10
CA ARG A 116 20.43 -8.42 -1.11
C ARG A 116 18.98 -8.32 -1.59
N ASN A 117 18.80 -7.87 -2.81
CA ASN A 117 17.48 -7.64 -3.36
C ASN A 117 16.78 -8.93 -3.83
N ASN A 118 17.53 -9.92 -4.30
CA ASN A 118 17.00 -11.24 -4.62
C ASN A 118 16.47 -11.96 -3.36
N ILE A 119 17.21 -11.95 -2.25
CA ILE A 119 16.70 -12.56 -1.02
C ILE A 119 15.49 -11.81 -0.45
N LEU A 120 15.38 -10.48 -0.61
CA LEU A 120 14.19 -9.73 -0.18
C LEU A 120 12.97 -10.08 -1.00
N ILE A 121 13.08 -10.26 -2.32
CA ILE A 121 11.96 -10.70 -3.15
C ILE A 121 11.56 -12.15 -2.84
N ASP A 122 12.51 -13.02 -2.56
CA ASP A 122 12.23 -14.39 -2.12
C ASP A 122 11.46 -14.39 -0.79
N CYS A 123 11.85 -13.57 0.19
CA CYS A 123 11.11 -13.39 1.45
C CYS A 123 9.67 -12.92 1.20
N PHE A 124 9.47 -12.00 0.27
CA PHE A 124 8.13 -11.49 -0.09
C PHE A 124 7.26 -12.61 -0.70
N LEU A 125 7.79 -13.34 -1.68
CA LEU A 125 7.07 -14.43 -2.35
C LEU A 125 6.75 -15.59 -1.39
N GLU A 126 7.64 -15.87 -0.44
CA GLU A 126 7.36 -16.85 0.61
C GLU A 126 6.25 -16.39 1.54
N ASP A 127 6.23 -15.10 1.97
CA ASP A 127 5.15 -14.56 2.81
C ASP A 127 3.79 -14.68 2.12
N GLU A 128 3.73 -14.49 0.79
CA GLU A 128 2.51 -14.69 0.02
C GLU A 128 2.04 -16.16 -0.01
N LYS A 129 2.97 -17.11 -0.19
CA LYS A 129 2.67 -18.54 -0.10
C LYS A 129 2.16 -18.91 1.29
N ASP A 130 2.81 -18.38 2.32
CA ASP A 130 2.46 -18.61 3.71
C ASP A 130 1.04 -18.11 4.06
N ASN A 131 0.52 -17.08 3.41
CA ASN A 131 -0.85 -16.61 3.63
C ASN A 131 -1.89 -17.71 3.46
N ARG A 132 -1.71 -18.61 2.47
CA ARG A 132 -2.63 -19.74 2.23
C ARG A 132 -2.53 -20.79 3.34
N MET A 133 -1.32 -21.07 3.80
CA MET A 133 -1.07 -21.99 4.92
C MET A 133 -1.67 -21.44 6.21
N PHE A 134 -1.46 -20.18 6.53
CA PHE A 134 -1.96 -19.54 7.74
C PHE A 134 -3.49 -19.48 7.82
N TYR A 135 -4.21 -19.45 6.70
CA TYR A 135 -5.65 -19.62 6.71
C TYR A 135 -6.06 -20.93 7.41
N LYS A 136 -5.33 -22.03 7.14
CA LYS A 136 -5.56 -23.32 7.81
C LYS A 136 -5.06 -23.32 9.25
N LEU A 137 -3.86 -22.79 9.52
CA LEU A 137 -3.27 -22.73 10.86
C LEU A 137 -4.14 -21.93 11.85
N ASN A 138 -4.84 -20.90 11.41
CA ASN A 138 -5.75 -20.14 12.26
C ASN A 138 -6.96 -20.95 12.78
N HIS A 139 -7.19 -22.17 12.29
CA HIS A 139 -8.19 -23.10 12.85
C HIS A 139 -7.66 -23.96 14.00
N LEU A 140 -6.34 -24.06 14.17
CA LEU A 140 -5.72 -24.82 15.24
C LEU A 140 -5.95 -24.14 16.59
N GLU A 141 -5.96 -24.93 17.66
CA GLU A 141 -5.94 -24.40 19.02
C GLU A 141 -4.57 -23.76 19.34
N ALA A 142 -4.52 -22.86 20.33
CA ALA A 142 -3.35 -21.97 20.56
C ALA A 142 -2.02 -22.72 20.69
N ASN A 143 -2.00 -23.84 21.44
CA ASN A 143 -0.77 -24.62 21.63
C ASN A 143 -0.28 -25.33 20.36
N GLU A 144 -1.20 -25.77 19.49
CA GLU A 144 -0.83 -26.36 18.21
C GLU A 144 -0.36 -25.30 17.23
N PHE A 145 -1.05 -24.16 17.20
CA PHE A 145 -0.65 -23.02 16.43
C PHE A 145 0.76 -22.57 16.81
N GLN A 146 1.03 -22.41 18.13
CA GLN A 146 2.34 -22.01 18.65
C GLN A 146 3.45 -22.95 18.18
N ARG A 147 3.29 -24.27 18.33
CA ARG A 147 4.30 -25.25 17.86
C ARG A 147 4.61 -25.11 16.37
N LYS A 148 3.60 -24.85 15.53
CA LYS A 148 3.81 -24.63 14.10
C LYS A 148 4.54 -23.32 13.82
N ILE A 149 4.21 -22.28 14.57
CA ILE A 149 4.90 -20.98 14.49
C ILE A 149 6.36 -21.09 14.88
N ASP A 150 6.67 -21.78 15.99
CA ASP A 150 8.05 -21.96 16.47
C ASP A 150 8.90 -22.66 15.42
N SER A 151 8.39 -23.76 14.83
CA SER A 151 9.08 -24.46 13.74
C SER A 151 9.30 -23.59 12.50
N LEU A 152 8.32 -22.74 12.14
CA LEU A 152 8.48 -21.82 11.01
C LEU A 152 9.49 -20.72 11.30
N LEU A 153 9.47 -20.20 12.53
CA LEU A 153 10.41 -19.17 12.95
C LEU A 153 11.84 -19.69 12.97
N GLU A 154 12.07 -20.93 13.43
CA GLU A 154 13.36 -21.60 13.37
C GLU A 154 13.88 -21.71 11.94
N LEU A 155 13.04 -22.10 10.97
CA LEU A 155 13.42 -22.15 9.55
C LEU A 155 13.82 -20.77 9.02
N LYS A 156 13.04 -19.71 9.35
CA LYS A 156 13.36 -18.35 8.92
C LYS A 156 14.66 -17.82 9.55
N LEU A 157 14.90 -18.16 10.80
CA LEU A 157 16.16 -17.81 11.48
C LEU A 157 17.36 -18.58 10.89
N ALA A 158 17.19 -19.85 10.53
CA ALA A 158 18.23 -20.61 9.83
C ALA A 158 18.58 -19.97 8.47
N THR A 159 17.59 -19.54 7.69
CA THR A 159 17.83 -18.80 6.44
C THR A 159 18.58 -17.49 6.70
N TYR A 160 18.24 -16.77 7.77
CA TYR A 160 18.92 -15.56 8.18
C TYR A 160 20.42 -15.84 8.51
N GLU A 161 20.68 -16.85 9.34
CA GLU A 161 22.03 -17.22 9.76
C GLU A 161 22.88 -17.71 8.58
N GLU A 162 22.28 -18.48 7.68
CA GLU A 162 22.94 -18.93 6.45
C GLU A 162 23.36 -17.73 5.59
N TYR A 163 22.48 -16.74 5.39
CA TYR A 163 22.81 -15.55 4.62
C TYR A 163 23.96 -14.78 5.27
N VAL A 164 23.87 -14.50 6.58
CA VAL A 164 24.90 -13.76 7.32
C VAL A 164 26.25 -14.46 7.24
N SER A 165 26.27 -15.78 7.34
CA SER A 165 27.51 -16.57 7.27
C SER A 165 28.16 -16.52 5.88
N LYS A 166 27.36 -16.47 4.81
CA LYS A 166 27.83 -16.37 3.43
C LYS A 166 28.27 -14.95 3.05
N HIS A 167 27.77 -13.94 3.74
CA HIS A 167 28.00 -12.52 3.44
C HIS A 167 28.57 -11.76 4.65
N PRO A 168 29.79 -12.09 5.11
CA PRO A 168 30.39 -11.52 6.34
C PRO A 168 30.67 -10.01 6.27
N ASN A 169 30.71 -9.45 5.06
CA ASN A 169 30.94 -8.01 4.81
C ASN A 169 29.64 -7.23 4.58
N GLU A 170 28.49 -7.83 4.82
CA GLU A 170 27.21 -7.16 4.65
C GLU A 170 27.00 -6.09 5.72
N THR A 171 26.27 -5.03 5.39
CA THR A 171 26.03 -3.94 6.32
C THR A 171 25.05 -4.36 7.43
N ASN A 172 25.25 -3.79 8.63
CA ASN A 172 24.30 -4.00 9.73
C ASN A 172 22.88 -3.50 9.39
N GLY A 173 22.79 -2.46 8.56
CA GLY A 173 21.51 -1.93 8.11
C GLY A 173 20.72 -2.96 7.30
N PHE A 174 21.36 -3.58 6.31
CA PHE A 174 20.72 -4.63 5.53
C PHE A 174 20.41 -5.88 6.37
N ILE A 175 21.34 -6.33 7.22
CA ILE A 175 21.13 -7.49 8.10
C ILE A 175 19.89 -7.32 8.99
N GLN A 176 19.65 -6.11 9.51
CA GLN A 176 18.41 -5.79 10.26
C GLN A 176 17.17 -5.87 9.37
N ILE A 177 17.22 -5.35 8.14
CA ILE A 177 16.10 -5.41 7.20
C ILE A 177 15.79 -6.85 6.81
N LEU A 178 16.79 -7.67 6.54
CA LEU A 178 16.63 -9.10 6.25
C LEU A 178 15.95 -9.84 7.40
N LYS A 179 16.40 -9.60 8.63
CA LYS A 179 15.76 -10.18 9.83
C LYS A 179 14.30 -9.79 9.94
N ILE A 180 13.98 -8.53 9.66
CA ILE A 180 12.59 -8.03 9.65
C ILE A 180 11.79 -8.70 8.55
N ALA A 181 12.33 -8.80 7.32
CA ALA A 181 11.66 -9.45 6.19
C ALA A 181 11.28 -10.91 6.49
N LEU A 182 12.18 -11.64 7.14
CA LEU A 182 11.98 -13.05 7.47
C LEU A 182 11.05 -13.28 8.66
N THR A 183 11.16 -12.48 9.73
CA THR A 183 10.53 -12.79 11.03
C THR A 183 9.24 -12.01 11.29
N HIS A 184 9.15 -10.73 10.89
CA HIS A 184 8.01 -9.88 11.23
C HIS A 184 6.68 -10.32 10.58
N PRO A 185 6.65 -10.91 9.37
CA PRO A 185 5.44 -11.51 8.85
C PRO A 185 4.86 -12.60 9.78
N ILE A 186 5.73 -13.39 10.41
CA ILE A 186 5.32 -14.43 11.37
C ILE A 186 4.79 -13.77 12.65
N TYR A 187 5.50 -12.80 13.21
CA TYR A 187 5.04 -12.08 14.41
C TYR A 187 3.71 -11.34 14.15
N ALA A 188 3.54 -10.78 12.96
CA ALA A 188 2.26 -10.17 12.57
C ALA A 188 1.10 -11.19 12.57
N ARG A 189 1.37 -12.46 12.23
CA ARG A 189 0.37 -13.54 12.26
C ARG A 189 0.09 -14.02 13.67
N ILE A 190 1.09 -14.05 14.56
CA ILE A 190 0.88 -14.30 16.00
C ILE A 190 -0.08 -13.25 16.56
N GLU A 191 0.17 -11.98 16.32
CA GLU A 191 -0.71 -10.90 16.77
C GLU A 191 -2.13 -11.02 16.19
N ARG A 192 -2.25 -11.48 14.95
CA ARG A 192 -3.54 -11.63 14.29
C ARG A 192 -4.29 -12.90 14.65
N TYR A 193 -3.60 -13.95 15.18
CA TYR A 193 -4.17 -15.27 15.44
C TYR A 193 -5.43 -15.23 16.28
N PRO A 194 -5.52 -14.57 17.46
CA PRO A 194 -6.73 -14.59 18.28
C PRO A 194 -7.97 -14.12 17.51
N ILE A 195 -7.80 -13.03 16.73
CA ILE A 195 -8.87 -12.42 15.94
C ILE A 195 -9.29 -13.36 14.79
N ALA A 196 -8.31 -13.95 14.10
CA ALA A 196 -8.54 -14.85 12.98
C ALA A 196 -9.17 -16.18 13.44
N HIS A 197 -8.69 -16.75 14.54
CA HIS A 197 -9.20 -18.00 15.13
C HIS A 197 -10.67 -17.88 15.50
N VAL A 198 -11.02 -16.84 16.26
CA VAL A 198 -12.41 -16.61 16.69
C VAL A 198 -13.34 -16.43 15.49
N LYS A 199 -12.91 -15.68 14.49
CA LYS A 199 -13.65 -15.51 13.25
C LYS A 199 -13.88 -16.81 12.50
N ASN A 200 -12.83 -17.62 12.35
CA ASN A 200 -12.90 -18.88 11.62
C ASN A 200 -13.76 -19.92 12.35
N LYS A 201 -13.80 -19.90 13.68
CA LYS A 201 -14.62 -20.78 14.52
C LYS A 201 -16.03 -20.23 14.79
N ASN A 202 -16.39 -19.05 14.26
CA ASN A 202 -17.64 -18.35 14.54
C ASN A 202 -17.93 -18.17 16.06
N LYS A 203 -16.86 -17.97 16.83
CA LYS A 203 -16.95 -17.75 18.28
C LYS A 203 -17.30 -16.29 18.58
N THR A 204 -17.94 -16.04 19.70
CA THR A 204 -18.33 -14.69 20.15
C THR A 204 -17.37 -14.09 21.17
N GLU A 205 -16.44 -14.88 21.69
CA GLU A 205 -15.49 -14.48 22.73
C GLU A 205 -14.08 -14.96 22.40
N PHE A 206 -13.09 -14.19 22.85
CA PHE A 206 -11.69 -14.60 22.75
C PHE A 206 -11.36 -15.67 23.79
N HIS A 207 -10.54 -16.64 23.40
CA HIS A 207 -9.94 -17.56 24.36
C HIS A 207 -8.84 -16.84 25.14
N THR A 208 -8.69 -17.24 26.40
CA THR A 208 -7.51 -16.88 27.20
C THR A 208 -6.28 -17.53 26.55
N ILE A 209 -5.32 -16.72 26.16
CA ILE A 209 -4.04 -17.14 25.61
C ILE A 209 -2.97 -16.79 26.64
N ASP A 210 -2.06 -17.71 26.90
CA ASP A 210 -0.97 -17.50 27.85
C ASP A 210 -0.10 -16.31 27.43
N SER A 211 0.39 -15.54 28.37
CA SER A 211 1.21 -14.36 28.11
C SER A 211 2.52 -14.68 27.38
N SER A 212 3.06 -15.91 27.55
CA SER A 212 4.26 -16.38 26.86
C SER A 212 4.10 -16.41 25.33
N PHE A 213 2.87 -16.55 24.84
CA PHE A 213 2.54 -16.47 23.41
C PHE A 213 3.01 -15.15 22.78
N TYR A 214 3.11 -14.09 23.57
CA TYR A 214 3.50 -12.75 23.14
C TYR A 214 4.92 -12.34 23.58
N ASN A 215 5.80 -13.29 23.88
CA ASN A 215 7.18 -12.98 24.29
C ASN A 215 7.97 -12.14 23.29
N HIS A 216 7.66 -12.27 22.00
CA HIS A 216 8.26 -11.43 20.94
C HIS A 216 8.05 -9.93 21.16
N ARG A 217 6.99 -9.50 21.84
CA ARG A 217 6.72 -8.09 22.15
C ARG A 217 7.79 -7.43 23.01
N LYS A 218 8.54 -8.22 23.78
CA LYS A 218 9.62 -7.73 24.64
C LYS A 218 10.87 -7.32 23.86
N ILE A 219 11.03 -7.85 22.65
CA ILE A 219 12.25 -7.70 21.84
C ILE A 219 12.02 -6.93 20.54
N ILE A 220 10.79 -6.74 20.11
CA ILE A 220 10.48 -6.08 18.84
C ILE A 220 9.97 -4.66 19.10
N PRO A 221 10.75 -3.62 18.71
CA PRO A 221 10.33 -2.24 18.85
C PRO A 221 9.19 -1.91 17.86
N ILE A 222 8.25 -1.06 18.29
CA ILE A 222 7.12 -0.60 17.49
C ILE A 222 7.23 0.88 17.09
N ASP A 223 8.33 1.54 17.44
CA ASP A 223 8.57 2.98 17.30
C ASP A 223 9.66 3.32 16.29
N ASN A 224 9.71 2.61 15.15
CA ASN A 224 10.70 2.89 14.12
C ASN A 224 10.09 3.60 12.91
N ASP A 225 10.31 4.91 12.82
CA ASP A 225 9.79 5.76 11.75
C ASP A 225 10.32 5.44 10.35
N SER A 226 11.54 4.92 10.25
CA SER A 226 12.16 4.58 8.97
C SER A 226 11.52 3.33 8.35
N LEU A 227 10.91 2.47 9.17
CA LEU A 227 10.26 1.23 8.75
C LEU A 227 8.75 1.36 8.57
N LEU A 228 8.18 2.54 8.83
CA LEU A 228 6.73 2.76 8.76
C LEU A 228 6.11 2.36 7.42
N TYR A 229 6.85 2.57 6.33
CA TYR A 229 6.42 2.24 4.97
C TYR A 229 6.78 0.82 4.54
N TYR A 230 7.53 0.07 5.35
CA TYR A 230 7.92 -1.30 5.06
C TYR A 230 6.84 -2.29 5.53
N PRO A 231 6.15 -3.01 4.61
CA PRO A 231 4.99 -3.82 4.95
C PRO A 231 5.20 -4.88 6.03
N PRO A 232 6.32 -5.64 6.08
CA PRO A 232 6.56 -6.60 7.16
C PRO A 232 6.48 -5.96 8.55
N TYR A 233 7.10 -4.80 8.71
CA TYR A 233 7.09 -4.06 9.97
C TYR A 233 5.74 -3.40 10.26
N SER A 234 5.21 -2.62 9.32
CA SER A 234 3.97 -1.86 9.55
C SER A 234 2.75 -2.76 9.75
N LYS A 235 2.72 -3.94 9.13
CA LYS A 235 1.69 -4.96 9.32
C LYS A 235 1.76 -5.58 10.73
N TYR A 236 2.99 -5.83 11.22
CA TYR A 236 3.21 -6.28 12.60
C TYR A 236 2.69 -5.25 13.61
N VAL A 237 3.15 -3.99 13.52
CA VAL A 237 2.72 -2.91 14.42
C VAL A 237 1.21 -2.74 14.42
N ARG A 238 0.58 -2.74 13.26
CA ARG A 238 -0.87 -2.66 13.14
C ARG A 238 -1.59 -3.81 13.85
N ASN A 239 -1.14 -5.05 13.63
CA ASN A 239 -1.77 -6.20 14.25
C ASN A 239 -1.56 -6.21 15.78
N PHE A 240 -0.39 -5.79 16.26
CA PHE A 240 -0.12 -5.56 17.68
C PHE A 240 -1.11 -4.55 18.30
N LEU A 241 -1.31 -3.39 17.67
CA LEU A 241 -2.23 -2.36 18.14
C LEU A 241 -3.68 -2.88 18.18
N TYR A 242 -4.11 -3.61 17.16
CA TYR A 242 -5.44 -4.22 17.12
C TYR A 242 -5.61 -5.27 18.22
N ASN A 243 -4.63 -6.16 18.38
CA ASN A 243 -4.67 -7.21 19.41
C ASN A 243 -4.72 -6.59 20.82
N THR A 244 -3.87 -5.60 21.10
CA THR A 244 -3.86 -4.86 22.36
C THR A 244 -5.21 -4.17 22.63
N THR A 245 -5.83 -3.57 21.59
CA THR A 245 -7.15 -2.95 21.74
C THR A 245 -8.25 -3.99 22.03
N TYR A 246 -8.22 -5.15 21.36
CA TYR A 246 -9.16 -6.24 21.66
C TYR A 246 -9.03 -6.77 23.09
N SER A 247 -7.82 -6.77 23.66
CA SER A 247 -7.56 -7.16 25.04
C SER A 247 -8.25 -6.27 26.09
N LEU A 248 -8.76 -5.10 25.69
CA LEU A 248 -9.58 -4.23 26.53
C LEU A 248 -11.03 -4.72 26.71
N GLY A 249 -11.40 -5.89 26.19
CA GLY A 249 -12.72 -6.50 26.35
C GLY A 249 -13.67 -6.27 25.18
N HIS A 250 -13.19 -5.79 24.03
CA HIS A 250 -14.01 -5.69 22.83
C HIS A 250 -14.35 -7.07 22.26
N LYS A 251 -15.61 -7.27 21.86
CA LYS A 251 -16.04 -8.49 21.20
C LYS A 251 -15.39 -8.67 19.84
N PRO A 252 -15.01 -9.89 19.45
CA PRO A 252 -14.36 -10.13 18.16
C PRO A 252 -15.27 -9.75 17.00
N MET A 253 -14.70 -9.19 15.96
CA MET A 253 -15.27 -8.90 14.64
C MET A 253 -16.44 -7.92 14.57
N SER A 254 -17.48 -8.08 15.40
CA SER A 254 -18.67 -7.23 15.38
C SER A 254 -18.36 -5.78 15.77
N ASN A 255 -17.33 -5.56 16.56
CA ASN A 255 -16.94 -4.27 17.11
C ASN A 255 -15.75 -3.62 16.39
N GLU A 256 -15.10 -4.29 15.45
CA GLU A 256 -13.94 -3.76 14.71
C GLU A 256 -14.23 -2.42 14.03
N TYR A 257 -15.51 -2.16 13.74
CA TYR A 257 -15.99 -0.92 13.12
C TYR A 257 -16.84 -0.08 14.05
N SER A 258 -16.93 -0.46 15.32
CA SER A 258 -17.66 0.32 16.31
C SER A 258 -16.90 1.60 16.63
N SER A 259 -17.63 2.61 17.09
CA SER A 259 -17.02 3.85 17.54
C SER A 259 -16.16 3.64 18.79
N ASP A 260 -16.61 2.79 19.69
CA ASP A 260 -15.90 2.52 20.95
C ASP A 260 -14.58 1.79 20.69
N PHE A 261 -14.57 0.77 19.82
CA PHE A 261 -13.33 0.14 19.38
C PHE A 261 -12.38 1.14 18.73
N THR A 262 -12.89 2.03 17.86
CA THR A 262 -12.07 3.04 17.19
C THR A 262 -11.47 4.03 18.20
N ILE A 263 -12.24 4.48 19.18
CA ILE A 263 -11.77 5.38 20.22
C ILE A 263 -10.66 4.72 21.04
N ASP A 264 -10.84 3.48 21.45
CA ASP A 264 -9.86 2.76 22.24
C ASP A 264 -8.62 2.39 21.41
N LEU A 265 -8.77 2.08 20.11
CA LEU A 265 -7.62 1.91 19.20
C LEU A 265 -6.81 3.22 19.06
N LEU A 266 -7.46 4.38 18.96
CA LEU A 266 -6.77 5.69 18.94
C LEU A 266 -5.99 5.94 20.22
N LYS A 267 -6.56 5.61 21.40
CA LYS A 267 -5.89 5.71 22.69
C LYS A 267 -4.73 4.71 22.82
N THR A 268 -4.93 3.47 22.35
CA THR A 268 -3.87 2.44 22.33
C THR A 268 -2.68 2.90 21.48
N ILE A 269 -2.93 3.51 20.32
CA ILE A 269 -1.89 4.09 19.46
C ILE A 269 -1.15 5.19 20.22
N ASP A 270 -1.86 6.11 20.88
CA ASP A 270 -1.26 7.22 21.61
C ASP A 270 -0.39 6.74 22.78
N HIS A 271 -0.85 5.72 23.50
CA HIS A 271 -0.11 5.13 24.62
C HIS A 271 1.10 4.29 24.17
N SER A 272 0.94 3.51 23.11
CA SER A 272 1.96 2.51 22.70
C SER A 272 3.05 3.08 21.79
N ILE A 273 2.77 4.13 21.03
CA ILE A 273 3.70 4.72 20.07
C ILE A 273 4.18 6.08 20.56
N THR A 274 5.48 6.21 20.80
CA THR A 274 6.10 7.46 21.29
C THR A 274 6.53 8.38 20.16
N SER A 275 6.99 7.83 19.02
CA SER A 275 7.36 8.60 17.84
C SER A 275 6.18 9.41 17.28
N LYS A 276 6.36 10.71 17.15
CA LYS A 276 5.34 11.62 16.60
C LYS A 276 4.94 11.25 15.15
N LYS A 277 5.89 10.84 14.31
CA LYS A 277 5.63 10.50 12.90
C LYS A 277 4.79 9.24 12.79
N SER A 278 5.22 8.14 13.40
CA SER A 278 4.48 6.87 13.41
C SER A 278 3.13 7.02 14.09
N LYS A 279 3.05 7.68 15.24
CA LYS A 279 1.80 7.96 15.96
C LYS A 279 0.77 8.66 15.07
N ASN A 280 1.12 9.81 14.48
CA ASN A 280 0.20 10.55 13.60
C ASN A 280 -0.23 9.73 12.37
N ALA A 281 0.67 8.94 11.78
CA ALA A 281 0.34 8.08 10.64
C ALA A 281 -0.72 7.03 11.01
N PHE A 282 -0.55 6.32 12.13
CA PHE A 282 -1.52 5.31 12.59
C PHE A 282 -2.83 5.94 13.07
N LEU A 283 -2.80 7.08 13.78
CA LEU A 283 -3.99 7.82 14.17
C LEU A 283 -4.83 8.23 12.94
N LYS A 284 -4.19 8.84 11.93
CA LYS A 284 -4.83 9.22 10.68
C LYS A 284 -5.42 8.01 9.95
N GLN A 285 -4.64 6.94 9.77
CA GLN A 285 -5.11 5.73 9.12
C GLN A 285 -6.33 5.14 9.83
N THR A 286 -6.35 5.16 11.17
CA THR A 286 -7.44 4.63 11.99
C THR A 286 -8.72 5.44 11.80
N VAL A 287 -8.68 6.77 11.90
CA VAL A 287 -9.88 7.61 11.79
C VAL A 287 -10.42 7.64 10.37
N ILE A 288 -9.56 7.67 9.34
CA ILE A 288 -9.98 7.59 7.94
C ILE A 288 -10.58 6.21 7.66
N GLY A 289 -9.96 5.12 8.16
CA GLY A 289 -10.51 3.78 8.06
C GLY A 289 -11.88 3.65 8.72
N HIS A 290 -12.06 4.24 9.90
CA HIS A 290 -13.38 4.29 10.56
C HIS A 290 -14.41 5.02 9.72
N PHE A 291 -14.07 6.16 9.14
CA PHE A 291 -14.95 6.94 8.26
C PHE A 291 -15.44 6.11 7.06
N TYR A 292 -14.51 5.50 6.32
CA TYR A 292 -14.87 4.69 5.14
C TYR A 292 -15.69 3.44 5.47
N ARG A 293 -15.47 2.84 6.64
CA ARG A 293 -16.23 1.65 7.09
C ARG A 293 -17.66 1.99 7.49
N LYS A 294 -17.91 3.18 7.99
CA LYS A 294 -19.30 3.65 8.25
C LYS A 294 -20.10 3.78 6.97
N SER A 295 -19.44 4.10 5.84
CA SER A 295 -20.07 4.22 4.53
C SER A 295 -21.32 5.12 4.53
N SER A 296 -21.26 6.17 5.35
CA SER A 296 -22.31 7.20 5.46
C SER A 296 -21.72 8.43 6.12
N CYS A 297 -22.35 9.61 5.89
CA CYS A 297 -21.97 10.85 6.58
C CYS A 297 -22.42 10.90 8.05
N ASP A 298 -23.03 9.84 8.54
CA ASP A 298 -23.43 9.71 9.95
C ASP A 298 -22.23 9.20 10.77
N VAL A 299 -21.29 10.10 11.03
CA VAL A 299 -20.04 9.81 11.73
C VAL A 299 -20.17 10.03 13.23
N ASN A 300 -19.50 9.19 14.01
CA ASN A 300 -19.44 9.36 15.46
C ASN A 300 -18.49 10.51 15.84
N LYS A 301 -19.04 11.63 16.32
CA LYS A 301 -18.27 12.80 16.71
C LYS A 301 -17.20 12.51 17.78
N LYS A 302 -17.45 11.56 18.71
CA LYS A 302 -16.47 11.23 19.77
C LYS A 302 -15.18 10.63 19.18
N ALA A 303 -15.29 9.73 18.18
CA ALA A 303 -14.11 9.15 17.53
C ALA A 303 -13.24 10.21 16.83
N PHE A 304 -13.88 11.15 16.13
CA PHE A 304 -13.16 12.26 15.49
C PHE A 304 -12.57 13.24 16.50
N ASN A 305 -13.32 13.60 17.55
CA ASN A 305 -12.80 14.45 18.61
C ASN A 305 -11.58 13.80 19.30
N THR A 306 -11.63 12.48 19.56
CA THR A 306 -10.49 11.75 20.10
C THR A 306 -9.28 11.86 19.18
N TYR A 307 -9.46 11.67 17.87
CA TYR A 307 -8.39 11.86 16.89
C TYR A 307 -7.82 13.28 16.91
N PHE A 308 -8.67 14.32 16.89
CA PHE A 308 -8.22 15.71 16.88
C PHE A 308 -7.46 16.11 18.16
N ASN A 309 -7.83 15.53 19.30
CA ASN A 309 -7.13 15.75 20.55
C ASN A 309 -5.75 15.07 20.60
N LEU A 310 -5.63 13.86 20.06
CA LEU A 310 -4.40 13.05 20.13
C LEU A 310 -3.40 13.39 19.02
N SER A 311 -3.88 13.71 17.80
CA SER A 311 -2.99 14.02 16.69
C SER A 311 -2.28 15.37 16.90
N THR A 312 -0.98 15.41 16.57
CA THR A 312 -0.16 16.64 16.58
C THR A 312 0.14 17.17 15.18
N SER A 313 -0.29 16.45 14.12
CA SER A 313 -0.05 16.83 12.72
C SER A 313 -1.12 17.78 12.21
N ALA A 314 -0.79 19.06 12.05
CA ALA A 314 -1.71 20.05 11.47
C ALA A 314 -2.16 19.69 10.05
N LYS A 315 -1.24 19.18 9.21
CA LYS A 315 -1.53 18.71 7.84
C LYS A 315 -2.57 17.58 7.83
N ASP A 316 -2.40 16.59 8.73
CA ASP A 316 -3.31 15.45 8.79
C ASP A 316 -4.67 15.82 9.38
N LYS A 317 -4.70 16.72 10.37
CA LYS A 317 -5.94 17.31 10.92
C LYS A 317 -6.72 18.02 9.82
N LEU A 318 -6.07 18.87 9.03
CA LEU A 318 -6.71 19.60 7.93
C LEU A 318 -7.34 18.62 6.91
N LEU A 319 -6.64 17.56 6.55
CA LEU A 319 -7.18 16.54 5.63
C LEU A 319 -8.46 15.88 6.18
N VAL A 320 -8.46 15.52 7.47
CA VAL A 320 -9.63 14.89 8.12
C VAL A 320 -10.79 15.91 8.26
N GLU A 321 -10.51 17.17 8.58
CA GLU A 321 -11.51 18.24 8.59
C GLU A 321 -12.14 18.45 7.21
N GLN A 322 -11.34 18.51 6.17
CA GLN A 322 -11.81 18.60 4.79
C GLN A 322 -12.70 17.41 4.41
N LEU A 323 -12.31 16.17 4.78
CA LEU A 323 -13.11 14.98 4.53
C LEU A 323 -14.48 15.05 5.22
N LEU A 324 -14.52 15.50 6.47
CA LEU A 324 -15.80 15.71 7.19
C LEU A 324 -16.64 16.82 6.56
N SER A 325 -16.04 17.94 6.19
CA SER A 325 -16.71 19.05 5.51
C SER A 325 -17.29 18.61 4.17
N ASP A 326 -16.52 17.90 3.37
CA ASP A 326 -16.98 17.35 2.09
C ASP A 326 -18.21 16.45 2.28
N CYS A 327 -18.19 15.62 3.33
CA CYS A 327 -19.31 14.74 3.64
C CYS A 327 -20.57 15.53 4.01
N MET A 328 -20.44 16.59 4.76
CA MET A 328 -21.59 17.42 5.19
C MET A 328 -22.22 18.22 4.04
N SER A 329 -21.53 18.41 2.93
CA SER A 329 -22.01 19.12 1.75
C SER A 329 -23.12 18.37 0.98
N PHE A 330 -23.27 17.06 1.19
CA PHE A 330 -24.24 16.21 0.51
C PHE A 330 -25.05 15.38 1.50
N ARG A 331 -26.08 16.00 2.06
CA ARG A 331 -26.96 15.33 3.03
C ARG A 331 -28.01 14.48 2.34
N LYS A 332 -28.32 13.34 2.92
CA LYS A 332 -29.42 12.48 2.52
C LYS A 332 -30.73 13.29 2.50
N GLY A 333 -31.54 13.10 1.44
CA GLY A 333 -32.81 13.80 1.24
C GLY A 333 -32.71 15.13 0.47
N GLN A 334 -31.51 15.70 0.30
CA GLN A 334 -31.32 16.90 -0.50
C GLN A 334 -31.20 16.56 -2.00
N ARG A 335 -31.58 17.48 -2.87
CA ARG A 335 -31.28 17.37 -4.30
C ARG A 335 -29.81 17.69 -4.55
N ILE A 336 -29.21 16.96 -5.49
CA ILE A 336 -27.81 17.25 -5.87
C ILE A 336 -27.71 18.66 -6.47
N VAL A 337 -26.71 19.41 -6.05
CA VAL A 337 -26.34 20.70 -6.65
C VAL A 337 -25.75 20.42 -8.03
N ASP A 338 -26.09 21.26 -9.03
CA ASP A 338 -25.53 21.09 -10.35
C ASP A 338 -24.07 21.55 -10.40
N PHE A 339 -23.24 20.80 -11.11
CA PHE A 339 -21.88 21.17 -11.46
C PHE A 339 -21.50 20.55 -12.81
N MET A 340 -20.55 21.17 -13.47
CA MET A 340 -20.09 20.71 -14.77
C MET A 340 -18.97 19.69 -14.59
N ILE A 341 -18.96 18.65 -15.41
CA ILE A 341 -17.89 17.65 -15.53
C ILE A 341 -17.48 17.57 -17.00
N THR A 342 -16.22 17.23 -17.24
CA THR A 342 -15.64 17.18 -18.59
C THR A 342 -15.43 15.72 -19.00
N ASP A 343 -15.90 15.33 -20.17
CA ASP A 343 -15.60 14.03 -20.75
C ASP A 343 -14.20 14.00 -21.40
N PHE A 344 -13.74 12.81 -21.77
CA PHE A 344 -12.39 12.63 -22.36
C PHE A 344 -12.27 13.15 -23.80
N ASN A 345 -13.37 13.68 -24.39
CA ASN A 345 -13.37 14.42 -25.65
C ASN A 345 -13.47 15.94 -25.44
N ASN A 346 -13.25 16.42 -24.19
CA ASN A 346 -13.38 17.81 -23.76
C ASN A 346 -14.81 18.38 -23.81
N GLY A 347 -15.83 17.54 -23.93
CA GLY A 347 -17.23 17.92 -23.84
C GLY A 347 -17.63 18.25 -22.41
N SER A 348 -18.29 19.40 -22.20
CA SER A 348 -18.79 19.81 -20.88
C SER A 348 -20.21 19.27 -20.63
N ASN A 349 -20.42 18.59 -19.51
CA ASN A 349 -21.66 17.92 -19.16
C ASN A 349 -22.16 18.34 -17.77
N SER A 350 -23.45 18.72 -17.67
CA SER A 350 -24.11 18.99 -16.39
C SER A 350 -24.45 17.66 -15.69
N ILE A 351 -24.11 17.54 -14.40
CA ILE A 351 -24.42 16.35 -13.62
C ILE A 351 -25.92 16.13 -13.48
N LYS A 352 -26.70 17.20 -13.32
CA LYS A 352 -28.15 17.12 -13.30
C LYS A 352 -28.74 16.57 -14.60
N LYS A 353 -28.18 16.98 -15.73
CA LYS A 353 -28.62 16.50 -17.05
C LYS A 353 -28.34 15.04 -17.26
N LEU A 354 -27.11 14.59 -16.86
CA LEU A 354 -26.68 13.21 -17.00
C LEU A 354 -27.48 12.24 -16.10
N THR A 355 -27.86 12.68 -14.90
CA THR A 355 -28.55 11.84 -13.90
C THR A 355 -30.08 11.98 -13.97
N LYS A 356 -30.60 12.80 -14.90
CA LYS A 356 -32.05 13.05 -15.02
C LYS A 356 -32.81 11.74 -15.28
N ASN A 357 -33.83 11.46 -14.45
CA ASN A 357 -34.70 10.30 -14.52
C ASN A 357 -33.99 8.93 -14.38
N LYS A 358 -32.74 8.92 -13.84
CA LYS A 358 -31.94 7.71 -13.64
C LYS A 358 -31.52 7.56 -12.17
N ASN A 359 -31.64 6.35 -11.65
CA ASN A 359 -30.90 6.00 -10.44
C ASN A 359 -29.40 6.01 -10.77
N SER A 360 -28.60 6.73 -10.00
CA SER A 360 -27.20 6.96 -10.38
C SER A 360 -26.26 6.79 -9.20
N LEU A 361 -25.08 6.24 -9.48
CA LEU A 361 -23.95 6.17 -8.57
C LEU A 361 -22.80 7.01 -9.16
N LEU A 362 -22.45 8.09 -8.47
CA LEU A 362 -21.34 8.95 -8.83
C LEU A 362 -20.11 8.54 -8.02
N LEU A 363 -19.09 7.99 -8.67
CA LEU A 363 -17.80 7.68 -8.04
C LEU A 363 -16.80 8.79 -8.33
N PHE A 364 -16.45 9.57 -7.32
CA PHE A 364 -15.30 10.48 -7.36
C PHE A 364 -14.05 9.72 -6.97
N TRP A 365 -13.01 9.78 -7.78
CA TRP A 365 -11.79 9.01 -7.55
C TRP A 365 -10.53 9.78 -7.92
N ASN A 366 -9.42 9.37 -7.31
CA ASN A 366 -8.10 9.94 -7.54
C ASN A 366 -7.08 8.78 -7.55
N PRO A 367 -6.20 8.69 -8.58
CA PRO A 367 -5.20 7.62 -8.70
C PRO A 367 -4.27 7.48 -7.49
N SER A 368 -4.03 8.58 -6.76
CA SER A 368 -3.22 8.57 -5.54
C SER A 368 -3.82 7.76 -4.38
N TYR A 369 -5.11 7.43 -4.42
CA TYR A 369 -5.82 6.75 -3.34
C TYR A 369 -6.46 5.42 -3.75
N ILE A 370 -6.75 5.23 -5.05
CA ILE A 370 -7.46 4.04 -5.52
C ILE A 370 -7.02 3.69 -6.95
N THR A 371 -6.71 2.43 -7.18
CA THR A 371 -6.21 1.96 -8.48
C THR A 371 -7.33 1.81 -9.51
N THR A 372 -7.00 2.00 -10.78
CA THR A 372 -7.95 1.82 -11.90
C THR A 372 -8.46 0.39 -11.99
N ASP A 373 -7.61 -0.60 -11.71
CA ASP A 373 -7.98 -2.03 -11.74
C ASP A 373 -8.99 -2.38 -10.66
N TYR A 374 -8.83 -1.84 -9.44
CA TYR A 374 -9.82 -2.01 -8.39
C TYR A 374 -11.16 -1.36 -8.76
N ILE A 375 -11.13 -0.13 -9.31
CA ILE A 375 -12.35 0.55 -9.74
C ILE A 375 -13.04 -0.24 -10.84
N SER A 376 -12.30 -0.67 -11.88
CA SER A 376 -12.85 -1.42 -13.01
C SER A 376 -13.49 -2.73 -12.58
N SER A 377 -12.78 -3.52 -11.78
CA SER A 377 -13.29 -4.77 -11.23
C SER A 377 -14.58 -4.54 -10.41
N ARG A 378 -14.56 -3.53 -9.54
CA ARG A 378 -15.69 -3.28 -8.65
C ARG A 378 -16.91 -2.68 -9.38
N ILE A 379 -16.69 -1.74 -10.31
CA ILE A 379 -17.78 -1.13 -11.10
C ILE A 379 -18.38 -2.15 -12.05
N ASN A 380 -17.57 -2.97 -12.74
CA ASN A 380 -18.08 -4.05 -13.60
C ASN A 380 -18.96 -5.03 -12.81
N TYR A 381 -18.50 -5.46 -11.64
CA TYR A 381 -19.30 -6.33 -10.76
C TYR A 381 -20.61 -5.68 -10.33
N LEU A 382 -20.61 -4.41 -9.91
CA LEU A 382 -21.81 -3.72 -9.45
C LEU A 382 -22.76 -3.42 -10.62
N SER A 383 -22.28 -3.02 -11.79
CA SER A 383 -23.11 -2.71 -12.96
C SER A 383 -23.80 -3.96 -13.53
N GLN A 384 -23.13 -5.10 -13.52
CA GLN A 384 -23.74 -6.39 -13.88
C GLN A 384 -24.86 -6.78 -12.91
N LYS A 385 -24.66 -6.53 -11.61
CA LYS A 385 -25.65 -6.86 -10.57
C LYS A 385 -26.83 -5.89 -10.50
N PHE A 386 -26.63 -4.64 -10.89
CA PHE A 386 -27.60 -3.55 -10.83
C PHE A 386 -27.67 -2.82 -12.19
N PRO A 387 -28.19 -3.46 -13.26
CA PRO A 387 -28.17 -2.91 -14.62
C PRO A 387 -29.03 -1.63 -14.78
N ASP A 388 -30.02 -1.42 -13.90
CA ASP A 388 -30.90 -0.23 -13.91
C ASP A 388 -30.26 1.01 -13.27
N ILE A 389 -29.04 0.89 -12.75
CA ILE A 389 -28.33 1.99 -12.11
C ILE A 389 -27.22 2.48 -13.03
N GLN A 390 -27.19 3.78 -13.26
CA GLN A 390 -26.11 4.42 -14.02
C GLN A 390 -24.89 4.61 -13.12
N PHE A 391 -23.74 4.08 -13.53
CA PHE A 391 -22.46 4.24 -12.85
C PHE A 391 -21.62 5.30 -13.57
N ILE A 392 -21.33 6.42 -12.91
CA ILE A 392 -20.57 7.55 -13.46
C ILE A 392 -19.27 7.66 -12.67
N GLN A 393 -18.11 7.58 -13.37
CA GLN A 393 -16.79 7.73 -12.76
C GLN A 393 -16.26 9.12 -13.04
N ILE A 394 -15.92 9.86 -11.97
CA ILE A 394 -15.47 11.25 -12.05
C ILE A 394 -14.07 11.34 -11.41
N LYS A 395 -13.07 11.58 -12.24
CA LYS A 395 -11.69 11.75 -11.79
C LYS A 395 -11.52 13.14 -11.16
N ILE A 396 -10.90 13.21 -9.98
CA ILE A 396 -10.77 14.47 -9.21
C ILE A 396 -9.52 15.25 -9.60
N ASP A 397 -8.48 14.60 -10.14
CA ASP A 397 -7.31 15.30 -10.61
C ASP A 397 -7.50 15.81 -12.06
N CYS A 398 -6.73 16.83 -12.43
CA CYS A 398 -6.83 17.48 -13.74
C CYS A 398 -6.08 16.75 -14.86
N SER A 399 -5.48 15.58 -14.59
CA SER A 399 -4.73 14.81 -15.58
C SER A 399 -5.67 14.04 -16.49
N ILE A 400 -5.63 14.34 -17.79
CA ILE A 400 -6.44 13.66 -18.82
C ILE A 400 -5.90 12.26 -19.11
N LYS A 401 -4.64 11.96 -18.74
CA LYS A 401 -3.91 10.78 -19.20
C LYS A 401 -4.41 9.44 -18.66
N ASP A 402 -5.04 9.39 -17.49
CA ASP A 402 -5.36 8.11 -16.84
C ASP A 402 -6.88 7.85 -16.81
N ARG A 403 -7.44 7.52 -17.96
CA ARG A 403 -8.81 6.94 -18.00
C ARG A 403 -8.77 5.47 -17.56
N ILE A 404 -9.90 4.94 -17.13
CA ILE A 404 -10.04 3.52 -16.82
C ILE A 404 -10.33 2.76 -18.13
N HIS A 405 -9.32 2.08 -18.69
CA HIS A 405 -9.42 1.45 -20.00
C HIS A 405 -10.44 0.31 -20.06
N GLN A 406 -10.71 -0.37 -18.94
CA GLN A 406 -11.61 -1.50 -18.83
C GLN A 406 -13.08 -1.11 -18.62
N LEU A 407 -13.40 0.19 -18.61
CA LEU A 407 -14.77 0.72 -18.44
C LEU A 407 -15.18 1.57 -19.64
N ASP A 408 -16.52 1.66 -19.87
CA ASP A 408 -17.09 2.48 -20.93
C ASP A 408 -16.73 3.95 -20.74
N ILE A 409 -16.05 4.51 -21.73
CA ILE A 409 -15.59 5.90 -21.74
C ILE A 409 -16.75 6.91 -21.63
N LYS A 410 -17.94 6.57 -22.11
CA LYS A 410 -19.14 7.47 -22.06
C LYS A 410 -19.60 7.79 -20.65
N ASN A 411 -19.19 6.98 -19.65
CA ASN A 411 -19.50 7.19 -18.26
C ASN A 411 -18.32 7.72 -17.45
N GLN A 412 -17.22 8.07 -18.12
CA GLN A 412 -16.01 8.57 -17.49
C GLN A 412 -15.82 10.06 -17.74
N PHE A 413 -15.54 10.78 -16.68
CA PHE A 413 -15.40 12.23 -16.67
C PHE A 413 -14.26 12.64 -15.74
N PHE A 414 -13.85 13.89 -15.84
CA PHE A 414 -12.92 14.51 -14.91
C PHE A 414 -13.37 15.91 -14.50
N ILE A 415 -12.78 16.42 -13.42
CA ILE A 415 -13.03 17.75 -12.88
C ILE A 415 -11.80 18.61 -13.03
N ASN A 416 -11.93 19.77 -13.69
CA ASN A 416 -10.88 20.75 -13.84
C ASN A 416 -10.62 21.50 -12.51
N SER A 417 -9.42 22.07 -12.35
CA SER A 417 -9.00 22.82 -11.16
C SER A 417 -9.96 23.94 -10.75
N ASN A 418 -10.59 24.61 -11.72
CA ASN A 418 -11.52 25.74 -11.48
C ASN A 418 -12.99 25.33 -11.36
N ASN A 419 -13.27 24.04 -11.20
CA ASN A 419 -14.64 23.54 -11.16
C ASN A 419 -15.32 23.87 -9.84
N SER A 420 -16.61 24.18 -9.88
CA SER A 420 -17.45 24.45 -8.69
C SER A 420 -17.53 23.25 -7.75
N ALA A 421 -17.34 22.03 -8.25
CA ALA A 421 -17.28 20.81 -7.44
C ALA A 421 -16.12 20.81 -6.44
N ASN A 422 -15.05 21.55 -6.68
CA ASN A 422 -13.92 21.67 -5.77
C ASN A 422 -14.31 22.27 -4.41
N LYS A 423 -15.45 22.95 -4.31
CA LYS A 423 -15.99 23.47 -3.05
C LYS A 423 -16.43 22.37 -2.07
N PHE A 424 -16.72 21.17 -2.57
CA PHE A 424 -17.17 20.02 -1.78
C PHE A 424 -16.28 18.75 -1.98
N LEU A 425 -15.20 18.88 -2.72
CA LEU A 425 -14.16 17.85 -2.92
C LEU A 425 -12.81 18.35 -2.41
N THR A 426 -12.81 19.05 -1.29
CA THR A 426 -11.63 19.74 -0.75
C THR A 426 -10.55 18.76 -0.29
N SER A 427 -10.95 17.60 0.23
CA SER A 427 -10.02 16.54 0.66
C SER A 427 -9.40 15.78 -0.52
N LYS A 428 -9.99 15.87 -1.72
CA LYS A 428 -9.63 15.05 -2.91
C LYS A 428 -9.62 13.54 -2.66
N MET A 429 -10.22 13.09 -1.56
CA MET A 429 -10.33 11.67 -1.26
C MET A 429 -11.48 11.01 -2.02
N PRO A 430 -11.35 9.72 -2.41
CA PRO A 430 -12.40 8.99 -3.11
C PRO A 430 -13.71 8.99 -2.32
N ARG A 431 -14.82 9.16 -3.02
CA ARG A 431 -16.17 9.06 -2.42
C ARG A 431 -17.19 8.63 -3.46
N THR A 432 -18.30 8.10 -2.98
CA THR A 432 -19.41 7.71 -3.83
C THR A 432 -20.69 8.38 -3.34
N ILE A 433 -21.43 9.02 -4.26
CA ILE A 433 -22.74 9.61 -3.99
C ILE A 433 -23.79 8.79 -4.72
N ILE A 434 -24.86 8.41 -4.03
CA ILE A 434 -25.97 7.64 -4.59
C ILE A 434 -27.19 8.54 -4.72
N LEU A 435 -27.79 8.57 -5.92
CA LEU A 435 -28.92 9.39 -6.29
C LEU A 435 -30.09 8.51 -6.75
N ASN A 436 -31.31 8.89 -6.37
CA ASN A 436 -32.49 8.32 -6.95
C ASN A 436 -32.89 9.03 -8.27
N ARG A 437 -33.89 8.51 -8.99
CA ARG A 437 -34.39 9.06 -10.28
C ARG A 437 -34.83 10.54 -10.21
N LYS A 438 -35.17 11.07 -9.03
CA LYS A 438 -35.54 12.47 -8.82
C LYS A 438 -34.32 13.38 -8.57
N GLY A 439 -33.09 12.83 -8.64
CA GLY A 439 -31.86 13.54 -8.33
C GLY A 439 -31.70 13.84 -6.83
N VAL A 440 -32.38 13.09 -5.97
CA VAL A 440 -32.28 13.21 -4.52
C VAL A 440 -31.21 12.27 -4.01
N ILE A 441 -30.35 12.78 -3.13
CA ILE A 441 -29.26 12.03 -2.50
C ILE A 441 -29.84 11.02 -1.51
N THR A 442 -29.60 9.75 -1.74
CA THR A 442 -29.98 8.66 -0.81
C THR A 442 -28.81 8.33 0.12
N ASN A 443 -27.58 8.48 -0.37
CA ASN A 443 -26.35 8.44 0.44
C ASN A 443 -25.32 9.42 -0.16
N GLY A 444 -24.88 10.40 0.63
CA GLY A 444 -23.89 11.40 0.22
C GLY A 444 -22.44 10.93 0.36
N PHE A 445 -22.23 9.79 1.02
CA PHE A 445 -20.94 9.13 1.14
C PHE A 445 -21.12 7.62 1.26
N ALA A 446 -21.03 6.91 0.16
CA ALA A 446 -20.96 5.46 0.15
C ALA A 446 -19.53 5.01 -0.21
N SER A 447 -19.08 3.90 0.35
CA SER A 447 -17.82 3.28 -0.08
C SER A 447 -18.13 2.14 -1.04
N ILE A 448 -17.57 2.16 -2.25
CA ILE A 448 -17.74 1.06 -3.21
C ILE A 448 -17.17 -0.27 -2.68
N ALA A 449 -16.25 -0.21 -1.71
CA ALA A 449 -15.71 -1.38 -1.02
C ALA A 449 -16.67 -1.96 0.03
N SER A 450 -17.64 -1.19 0.51
CA SER A 450 -18.52 -1.61 1.59
C SER A 450 -19.51 -2.68 1.14
N LYS A 451 -19.79 -3.66 2.02
CA LYS A 451 -20.88 -4.62 1.83
C LYS A 451 -22.24 -3.94 1.83
N LYS A 452 -22.40 -2.80 2.53
CA LYS A 452 -23.66 -2.04 2.61
C LYS A 452 -24.10 -1.47 1.27
N ILE A 453 -23.18 -1.20 0.33
CA ILE A 453 -23.51 -0.66 -0.98
C ILE A 453 -24.52 -1.55 -1.73
N HIS A 454 -24.45 -2.88 -1.56
CA HIS A 454 -25.42 -3.79 -2.17
C HIS A 454 -26.84 -3.56 -1.68
N THR A 455 -27.02 -3.38 -0.38
CA THR A 455 -28.33 -3.11 0.22
C THR A 455 -28.89 -1.76 -0.24
N GLU A 456 -28.03 -0.75 -0.32
CA GLU A 456 -28.40 0.60 -0.77
C GLU A 456 -28.81 0.62 -2.25
N LEU A 457 -28.03 0.00 -3.14
CA LEU A 457 -28.36 -0.09 -4.56
C LEU A 457 -29.62 -0.93 -4.80
N LYS A 458 -29.81 -2.03 -4.07
CA LYS A 458 -31.02 -2.85 -4.12
C LYS A 458 -32.26 -2.06 -3.71
N SER A 459 -32.15 -1.14 -2.76
CA SER A 459 -33.24 -0.28 -2.36
C SER A 459 -33.68 0.71 -3.45
N LEU A 460 -32.76 1.16 -4.29
CA LEU A 460 -33.07 2.04 -5.44
C LEU A 460 -33.73 1.32 -6.60
N SER A 461 -33.36 0.05 -6.84
CA SER A 461 -33.91 -0.74 -7.95
C SER A 461 -35.37 -1.16 -7.73
N LYS A 462 -35.90 -0.99 -6.50
CA LYS A 462 -37.28 -1.32 -6.15
C LYS A 462 -38.29 -0.19 -6.42
N TYR A 463 -37.84 0.98 -6.79
CA TYR A 463 -38.61 2.18 -7.10
C TYR A 463 -38.21 2.69 -8.51
#